data_69c73c567a5a178c861ca03c67aad2c6
#
_entry.id   69c73c567a5a178c861ca03c67aad2c6
#
_cell.length_a   1.000
_cell.length_b   1.000
_cell.length_c   1.000
_cell.angle_alpha   90.00
_cell.angle_beta   90.00
_cell.angle_gamma   90.00
#
_symmetry.space_group_name_H-M   'P 1'
#
loop_
_entity.id
_entity.type
_entity.pdbx_description
1 polymer ?
#
loop_
_entity_poly.entity_id
_entity_poly.type
_entity_poly.pdbx_seq_one_letter_code
_entity_poly.pdbx_strand_id
1 'polypeptide(L)'
;MATIPQWSYSRLKTFEGCPKKAEYAYIQRIKEPGNKAMDRGKDIHKLCEEYIRGRYEEMPPALKEFEEAFDLLKDMHLKGHVLCEGDWAFTTEWTPTGWFDHDTWGRAKVDAFVHVE
;
A
#
# COMPACT_ATOMS: atom_id res chain seq x y z
N MET A 1 -29.19 1.51 -6.98
CA MET A 1 -28.02 1.23 -7.84
C MET A 1 -26.82 0.87 -6.99
N ALA A 2 -26.17 -0.24 -7.27
CA ALA A 2 -24.98 -0.66 -6.53
C ALA A 2 -23.81 0.25 -6.85
N THR A 3 -23.07 0.67 -5.83
CA THR A 3 -21.91 1.53 -5.96
C THR A 3 -20.71 0.92 -5.25
N ILE A 4 -19.52 1.36 -5.62
CA ILE A 4 -18.30 0.99 -4.91
C ILE A 4 -18.31 1.74 -3.56
N PRO A 5 -18.32 1.01 -2.43
CA PRO A 5 -18.54 1.66 -1.13
C PRO A 5 -17.35 2.48 -0.64
N GLN A 6 -16.13 2.06 -0.96
CA GLN A 6 -14.92 2.80 -0.61
C GLN A 6 -14.00 2.89 -1.81
N TRP A 7 -13.32 4.02 -1.96
CA TRP A 7 -12.40 4.28 -3.05
C TRP A 7 -10.95 4.21 -2.58
N SER A 8 -10.08 3.82 -3.50
CA SER A 8 -8.62 3.84 -3.35
C SER A 8 -8.02 4.08 -4.73
N TYR A 9 -6.73 4.36 -4.79
CA TYR A 9 -6.05 4.54 -6.08
C TYR A 9 -6.21 3.32 -6.98
N SER A 10 -6.01 2.11 -6.45
CA SER A 10 -6.12 0.89 -7.26
C SER A 10 -7.54 0.65 -7.76
N ARG A 11 -8.56 0.94 -6.95
CA ARG A 11 -9.96 0.81 -7.38
C ARG A 11 -10.30 1.81 -8.47
N LEU A 12 -9.86 3.04 -8.33
CA LEU A 12 -10.05 4.06 -9.36
C LEU A 12 -9.37 3.66 -10.68
N LYS A 13 -8.14 3.18 -10.63
CA LYS A 13 -7.42 2.73 -11.83
C LYS A 13 -8.12 1.55 -12.50
N THR A 14 -8.65 0.61 -11.74
CA THR A 14 -9.42 -0.51 -12.28
C THR A 14 -10.69 -0.01 -12.99
N PHE A 15 -11.41 0.91 -12.34
CA PHE A 15 -12.63 1.49 -12.92
C PHE A 15 -12.34 2.26 -14.21
N GLU A 16 -11.31 3.09 -14.24
CA GLU A 16 -10.92 3.85 -15.44
C GLU A 16 -10.54 2.92 -16.59
N GLY A 17 -9.85 1.82 -16.30
CA GLY A 17 -9.44 0.84 -17.31
C GLY A 17 -10.60 0.02 -17.86
N CYS A 18 -11.47 -0.44 -16.99
CA CYS A 18 -12.66 -1.22 -17.34
C CYS A 18 -13.70 -1.17 -16.23
N PRO A 19 -14.79 -0.38 -16.38
CA PRO A 19 -15.84 -0.31 -15.35
C PRO A 19 -16.47 -1.67 -15.02
N LYS A 20 -16.57 -2.57 -16.00
CA LYS A 20 -17.15 -3.91 -15.78
C LYS A 20 -16.24 -4.76 -14.90
N LYS A 21 -14.93 -4.65 -15.06
CA LYS A 21 -13.97 -5.34 -14.19
C LYS A 21 -14.09 -4.83 -12.75
N ALA A 22 -14.25 -3.52 -12.57
CA ALA A 22 -14.45 -2.92 -11.26
C ALA A 22 -15.75 -3.43 -10.60
N GLU A 23 -16.83 -3.57 -11.37
CA GLU A 23 -18.09 -4.14 -10.88
C GLU A 23 -17.87 -5.56 -10.37
N TYR A 24 -17.22 -6.41 -11.15
CA TYR A 24 -16.95 -7.79 -10.74
C TYR A 24 -16.07 -7.86 -9.49
N ALA A 25 -15.03 -7.06 -9.42
CA ALA A 25 -14.05 -7.12 -8.33
C ALA A 25 -14.59 -6.52 -7.02
N TYR A 26 -15.27 -5.36 -7.09
CA TYR A 26 -15.55 -4.55 -5.90
C TYR A 26 -17.02 -4.52 -5.49
N ILE A 27 -17.93 -4.83 -6.38
CA ILE A 27 -19.37 -4.93 -6.08
C ILE A 27 -19.76 -6.39 -5.93
N GLN A 28 -19.46 -7.22 -6.91
CA GLN A 28 -19.75 -8.67 -6.84
C GLN A 28 -18.71 -9.46 -6.05
N ARG A 29 -17.55 -8.85 -5.77
CA ARG A 29 -16.45 -9.44 -4.99
C ARG A 29 -15.92 -10.76 -5.54
N ILE A 30 -15.83 -10.85 -6.86
CA ILE A 30 -15.22 -11.99 -7.54
C ILE A 30 -13.70 -11.81 -7.49
N LYS A 31 -13.02 -12.78 -6.86
CA LYS A 31 -11.56 -12.73 -6.74
C LYS A 31 -10.89 -13.39 -7.94
N GLU A 32 -9.92 -12.69 -8.54
CA GLU A 32 -9.06 -13.30 -9.53
C GLU A 32 -8.03 -14.21 -8.85
N PRO A 33 -7.66 -15.35 -9.45
CA PRO A 33 -6.57 -16.16 -8.91
C PRO A 33 -5.25 -15.39 -8.98
N GLY A 34 -4.43 -15.54 -7.93
CA GLY A 34 -3.10 -14.96 -7.91
C GLY A 34 -2.17 -15.60 -8.96
N ASN A 35 -1.07 -14.95 -9.26
CA ASN A 35 -0.05 -15.46 -10.15
C ASN A 35 1.35 -15.24 -9.55
N LYS A 36 2.37 -15.83 -10.21
CA LYS A 36 3.76 -15.73 -9.72
C LYS A 36 4.28 -14.29 -9.63
N ALA A 37 3.86 -13.42 -10.56
CA ALA A 37 4.28 -12.02 -10.56
C ALA A 37 3.70 -11.26 -9.36
N MET A 38 2.46 -11.52 -8.99
CA MET A 38 1.83 -10.94 -7.79
C MET A 38 2.52 -11.42 -6.51
N ASP A 39 2.82 -12.71 -6.42
CA ASP A 39 3.50 -13.30 -5.27
C ASP A 39 4.91 -12.72 -5.12
N ARG A 40 5.64 -12.58 -6.22
CA ARG A 40 6.95 -11.94 -6.22
C ARG A 40 6.88 -10.49 -5.76
N GLY A 41 5.86 -9.74 -6.21
CA GLY A 41 5.63 -8.36 -5.78
C GLY A 41 5.45 -8.26 -4.27
N LYS A 42 4.62 -9.13 -3.69
CA LYS A 42 4.41 -9.20 -2.24
C LYS A 42 5.68 -9.53 -1.49
N ASP A 43 6.47 -10.48 -1.97
CA ASP A 43 7.73 -10.88 -1.35
C ASP A 43 8.74 -9.73 -1.35
N ILE A 44 8.85 -9.00 -2.46
CA ILE A 44 9.75 -7.84 -2.58
C ILE A 44 9.31 -6.71 -1.64
N HIS A 45 8.01 -6.40 -1.58
CA HIS A 45 7.49 -5.41 -0.63
C HIS A 45 7.82 -5.76 0.81
N LYS A 46 7.66 -7.01 1.16
CA LYS A 46 8.00 -7.50 2.50
C LYS A 46 9.49 -7.38 2.80
N LEU A 47 10.35 -7.72 1.84
CA LEU A 47 11.80 -7.55 1.98
C LEU A 47 12.17 -6.09 2.20
N CYS A 48 11.58 -5.17 1.44
CA CYS A 48 11.81 -3.73 1.58
C CYS A 48 11.42 -3.24 2.98
N GLU A 49 10.23 -3.60 3.43
CA GLU A 49 9.74 -3.23 4.77
C GLU A 49 10.65 -3.77 5.87
N GLU A 50 10.98 -5.05 5.82
CA GLU A 50 11.81 -5.67 6.84
C GLU A 50 13.24 -5.11 6.85
N TYR A 51 13.79 -4.79 5.68
CA TYR A 51 15.10 -4.15 5.62
C TYR A 51 15.07 -2.75 6.23
N ILE A 52 14.09 -1.93 5.89
CA ILE A 52 13.94 -0.58 6.45
C ILE A 52 13.75 -0.63 7.97
N ARG A 53 13.02 -1.62 8.47
CA ARG A 53 12.83 -1.83 9.92
C ARG A 53 14.05 -2.39 10.62
N GLY A 54 15.13 -2.71 9.88
CA GLY A 54 16.39 -3.17 10.45
C GLY A 54 16.44 -4.66 10.81
N ARG A 55 15.58 -5.48 10.21
CA ARG A 55 15.52 -6.93 10.49
C ARG A 55 16.57 -7.75 9.74
N TYR A 56 17.27 -7.16 8.78
CA TYR A 56 18.37 -7.79 8.05
C TYR A 56 19.69 -7.07 8.35
N GLU A 57 20.73 -7.80 8.66
CA GLU A 57 22.07 -7.24 8.84
C GLU A 57 22.68 -6.85 7.50
N GLU A 58 22.50 -7.70 6.49
CA GLU A 58 22.96 -7.44 5.13
C GLU A 58 21.79 -7.17 4.20
N MET A 59 22.02 -6.33 3.19
CA MET A 59 20.99 -6.02 2.21
C MET A 59 20.70 -7.25 1.34
N PRO A 60 19.41 -7.68 1.23
CA PRO A 60 19.03 -8.73 0.30
C PRO A 60 19.42 -8.37 -1.14
N PRO A 61 19.88 -9.33 -1.95
CA PRO A 61 20.30 -9.05 -3.33
C PRO A 61 19.23 -8.35 -4.19
N ALA A 62 17.96 -8.62 -3.94
CA ALA A 62 16.86 -8.01 -4.69
C ALA A 62 16.77 -6.49 -4.51
N LEU A 63 17.35 -5.94 -3.43
CA LEU A 63 17.33 -4.51 -3.12
C LEU A 63 18.61 -3.76 -3.50
N LYS A 64 19.63 -4.47 -3.98
CA LYS A 64 20.95 -3.88 -4.25
C LYS A 64 20.95 -2.75 -5.29
N GLU A 65 20.07 -2.82 -6.25
CA GLU A 65 19.96 -1.79 -7.29
C GLU A 65 19.66 -0.40 -6.72
N PHE A 66 18.95 -0.35 -5.59
CA PHE A 66 18.58 0.89 -4.92
C PHE A 66 19.18 0.99 -3.51
N GLU A 67 20.39 0.47 -3.35
CA GLU A 67 21.07 0.35 -2.05
C GLU A 67 21.11 1.67 -1.27
N GLU A 68 21.52 2.76 -1.92
CA GLU A 68 21.63 4.07 -1.26
C GLU A 68 20.29 4.57 -0.71
N ALA A 69 19.20 4.39 -1.50
CA ALA A 69 17.87 4.82 -1.08
C ALA A 69 17.37 4.00 0.11
N PHE A 70 17.55 2.68 0.10
CA PHE A 70 17.14 1.82 1.21
C PHE A 70 17.96 2.03 2.47
N ASP A 71 19.25 2.28 2.35
CA ASP A 71 20.11 2.59 3.50
C ASP A 71 19.71 3.92 4.12
N LEU A 72 19.37 4.93 3.31
CA LEU A 72 18.86 6.19 3.80
C LEU A 72 17.53 6.00 4.56
N LEU A 73 16.60 5.24 4.01
CA LEU A 73 15.32 4.97 4.66
C LEU A 73 15.50 4.20 5.97
N LYS A 74 16.41 3.23 5.99
CA LYS A 74 16.73 2.47 7.20
C LYS A 74 17.28 3.38 8.30
N ASP A 75 18.21 4.27 7.95
CA ASP A 75 18.77 5.25 8.89
C ASP A 75 17.69 6.21 9.41
N MET A 76 16.81 6.70 8.54
CA MET A 76 15.71 7.57 8.93
C MET A 76 14.70 6.84 9.81
N HIS A 77 14.46 5.54 9.57
CA HIS A 77 13.59 4.72 10.41
C HIS A 77 14.16 4.59 11.83
N LEU A 78 15.46 4.38 11.96
CA LEU A 78 16.14 4.34 13.27
C LEU A 78 15.97 5.64 14.04
N LYS A 79 15.88 6.77 13.35
CA LYS A 79 15.65 8.09 13.94
C LYS A 79 14.17 8.40 14.21
N GLY A 80 13.26 7.48 13.87
CA GLY A 80 11.83 7.67 14.08
C GLY A 80 11.13 8.52 13.01
N HIS A 81 11.76 8.76 11.87
CA HIS A 81 11.22 9.61 10.80
C HIS A 81 10.48 8.85 9.70
N VAL A 82 10.40 7.52 9.77
CA VAL A 82 9.73 6.70 8.76
C VAL A 82 8.66 5.83 9.40
N LEU A 83 7.44 5.88 8.84
CA LEU A 83 6.36 4.95 9.14
C LEU A 83 6.23 3.98 7.97
N CYS A 84 6.43 2.69 8.22
CA CYS A 84 6.25 1.63 7.22
C CYS A 84 4.81 1.11 7.24
N GLU A 85 4.25 0.86 6.06
CA GLU A 85 2.94 0.23 5.89
C GLU A 85 1.81 0.99 6.61
N GLY A 86 1.65 2.29 6.29
CA GLY A 86 0.56 3.08 6.84
C GLY A 86 -0.78 2.78 6.15
N ASP A 87 -1.84 2.57 6.95
CA ASP A 87 -3.21 2.41 6.48
C ASP A 87 -4.00 3.64 6.88
N TRP A 88 -4.44 4.42 5.90
CA TRP A 88 -5.18 5.66 6.13
C TRP A 88 -6.55 5.61 5.48
N ALA A 89 -7.56 6.12 6.19
CA ALA A 89 -8.92 6.21 5.69
C ALA A 89 -9.51 7.58 6.00
N PHE A 90 -10.43 8.04 5.16
CA PHE A 90 -11.04 9.36 5.30
C PHE A 90 -12.46 9.38 4.76
N THR A 91 -13.24 10.35 5.26
CA THR A 91 -14.62 10.59 4.83
C THR A 91 -14.67 11.47 3.58
N THR A 92 -15.87 11.72 3.04
CA THR A 92 -16.06 12.63 1.91
C THR A 92 -15.63 14.08 2.21
N GLU A 93 -15.56 14.45 3.48
CA GLU A 93 -15.06 15.75 3.93
C GLU A 93 -13.57 15.75 4.23
N TRP A 94 -12.87 14.68 3.87
CA TRP A 94 -11.43 14.50 4.11
C TRP A 94 -11.05 14.44 5.59
N THR A 95 -11.99 14.04 6.44
CA THR A 95 -11.74 13.83 7.87
C THR A 95 -11.17 12.43 8.08
N PRO A 96 -10.10 12.27 8.87
CA PRO A 96 -9.57 10.93 9.19
C PRO A 96 -10.62 10.07 9.88
N THR A 97 -10.67 8.79 9.53
CA THR A 97 -11.61 7.83 10.09
C THR A 97 -10.97 6.44 10.13
N GLY A 98 -11.64 5.46 10.74
CA GLY A 98 -11.18 4.09 10.78
C GLY A 98 -11.34 3.38 9.43
N TRP A 99 -10.51 2.38 9.19
CA TRP A 99 -10.53 1.64 7.92
C TRP A 99 -11.89 1.02 7.60
N PHE A 100 -12.60 0.55 8.62
CA PHE A 100 -13.89 -0.12 8.48
C PHE A 100 -15.09 0.70 8.99
N ASP A 101 -14.90 1.98 9.27
CA ASP A 101 -16.00 2.82 9.73
C ASP A 101 -17.05 2.99 8.62
N HIS A 102 -18.31 3.16 9.01
CA HIS A 102 -19.42 3.22 8.05
C HIS A 102 -19.38 4.45 7.12
N ASP A 103 -18.74 5.53 7.56
CA ASP A 103 -18.59 6.78 6.80
C ASP A 103 -17.28 6.86 6.02
N THR A 104 -16.47 5.81 6.03
CA THR A 104 -15.24 5.73 5.25
C THR A 104 -15.55 5.75 3.76
N TRP A 105 -15.04 6.77 3.08
CA TRP A 105 -15.19 6.91 1.65
C TRP A 105 -13.91 6.58 0.87
N GLY A 106 -12.76 7.02 1.36
CA GLY A 106 -11.47 6.80 0.71
C GLY A 106 -10.49 6.07 1.61
N ARG A 107 -9.63 5.25 1.00
CA ARG A 107 -8.59 4.48 1.68
C ARG A 107 -7.29 4.59 0.93
N ALA A 108 -6.18 4.67 1.68
CA ALA A 108 -4.84 4.68 1.12
C ALA A 108 -3.93 3.79 1.94
N LYS A 109 -3.14 2.96 1.25
CA LYS A 109 -2.03 2.21 1.86
C LYS A 109 -0.73 2.82 1.37
N VAL A 110 0.17 3.10 2.30
CA VAL A 110 1.45 3.72 2.00
C VAL A 110 2.56 2.78 2.43
N ASP A 111 3.45 2.44 1.51
CA ASP A 111 4.57 1.52 1.79
C ASP A 111 5.55 2.11 2.79
N ALA A 112 5.87 3.39 2.63
CA ALA A 112 6.71 4.12 3.57
C ALA A 112 6.33 5.59 3.56
N PHE A 113 6.16 6.17 4.73
CA PHE A 113 5.93 7.61 4.91
C PHE A 113 7.11 8.22 5.63
N VAL A 114 7.71 9.25 5.02
CA VAL A 114 8.88 9.93 5.56
C VAL A 114 8.45 11.29 6.11
N HIS A 115 8.70 11.52 7.40
CA HIS A 115 8.44 12.79 8.05
C HIS A 115 9.71 13.64 7.99
N VAL A 116 9.64 14.76 7.28
CA VAL A 116 10.76 15.71 7.13
C VAL A 116 10.37 16.98 7.89
N GLU A 117 11.22 17.37 8.84
CA GLU A 117 11.07 18.63 9.57
C GLU A 117 11.66 19.79 8.80
#